data_3103476e1ec8bfaf5a65b6c01acb610a
#
_entry.id   3103476e1ec8bfaf5a65b6c01acb610a
#
_cell.length_a   1.000
_cell.length_b   1.000
_cell.length_c   1.000
_cell.angle_alpha   90.00
_cell.angle_beta   90.00
_cell.angle_gamma   90.00
#
_symmetry.space_group_name_H-M   'P 1'
#
loop_
_entity.id
_entity.type
_entity.pdbx_description
1 polymer ?
#
loop_
_entity_poly.entity_id
_entity_poly.type
_entity_poly.pdbx_seq_one_letter_code
_entity_poly.pdbx_strand_id
1 'polypeptide(L)'
;GRYIYIRDNGSKDYWSASWQPVGKDLNEYKSECHHGTAYTKMMADYSGIHSEVRYYVPLNKTYEVWNLSVTNNSDKARSLNITGYAEFTNNSNYEQDQVNLQYSQYITKTVFVENRVRQMIHANLDRIEDGKEIDNKDVVNRFIGLAGAPVDSWCGDRGEFLGEYHRYGNPVGVESGKLNNHGNYNENSCGAITTVLELAPGETKTIAFLVGMIDNETAGKIVASYTDTKAVCDKELEELIAYWHGQLSHFQINTPSDEFNTMINTWNAYNCFMTFIWSRAASFTYCGLRNGYGYRDTVQDLSLIHISEPTRP
;
A
#
# COMPACT_ATOMS: atom_id res chain seq x y z
N GLY A 1 -4.06 6.73 -6.08
CA GLY A 1 -3.98 5.30 -6.39
C GLY A 1 -2.76 4.66 -5.77
N ARG A 2 -2.74 3.34 -5.68
CA ARG A 2 -1.61 2.52 -5.27
C ARG A 2 -1.52 1.33 -6.22
N TYR A 3 -0.35 1.12 -6.82
CA TYR A 3 -0.18 0.13 -7.88
C TYR A 3 1.20 -0.50 -7.82
N ILE A 4 1.31 -1.75 -8.26
CA ILE A 4 2.59 -2.42 -8.55
C ILE A 4 2.57 -2.79 -10.03
N TYR A 5 3.53 -2.25 -10.76
CA TYR A 5 3.75 -2.58 -12.17
C TYR A 5 4.92 -3.55 -12.28
N ILE A 6 4.80 -4.50 -13.19
CA ILE A 6 5.84 -5.44 -13.57
C ILE A 6 6.10 -5.23 -15.07
N ARG A 7 7.34 -4.96 -15.44
CA ARG A 7 7.75 -4.79 -16.83
C ARG A 7 8.87 -5.75 -17.16
N ASP A 8 8.69 -6.51 -18.19
CA ASP A 8 9.76 -7.36 -18.75
C ASP A 8 10.70 -6.54 -19.61
N ASN A 9 11.99 -6.53 -19.26
CA ASN A 9 13.00 -5.77 -19.98
C ASN A 9 13.34 -6.37 -21.35
N GLY A 10 13.11 -7.67 -21.53
CA GLY A 10 13.33 -8.36 -22.80
C GLY A 10 12.28 -8.04 -23.86
N SER A 11 11.02 -8.21 -23.52
CA SER A 11 9.88 -7.95 -24.41
C SER A 11 9.43 -6.49 -24.40
N LYS A 12 9.78 -5.73 -23.36
CA LYS A 12 9.27 -4.39 -23.03
C LYS A 12 7.77 -4.36 -22.71
N ASP A 13 7.13 -5.51 -22.62
CA ASP A 13 5.74 -5.62 -22.18
C ASP A 13 5.63 -5.38 -20.67
N TYR A 14 4.49 -4.83 -20.23
CA TYR A 14 4.26 -4.54 -18.83
C TYR A 14 2.80 -4.79 -18.43
N TRP A 15 2.58 -5.08 -17.15
CA TRP A 15 1.28 -5.35 -16.58
C TRP A 15 1.25 -4.92 -15.10
N SER A 16 0.08 -4.99 -14.49
CA SER A 16 -0.10 -4.74 -13.06
C SER A 16 -0.21 -6.06 -12.30
N ALA A 17 0.38 -6.12 -11.10
CA ALA A 17 0.28 -7.29 -10.23
C ALA A 17 -1.17 -7.61 -9.77
N SER A 18 -2.08 -6.64 -9.89
CA SER A 18 -3.50 -6.74 -9.51
C SER A 18 -4.46 -6.50 -10.69
N TRP A 19 -4.09 -6.87 -11.91
CA TRP A 19 -4.79 -6.63 -13.18
C TRP A 19 -4.95 -5.14 -13.52
N GLN A 20 -5.68 -4.38 -12.71
CA GLN A 20 -5.74 -2.91 -12.84
C GLN A 20 -4.44 -2.27 -12.31
N PRO A 21 -4.01 -1.12 -12.88
CA PRO A 21 -4.70 -0.31 -13.87
C PRO A 21 -4.41 -0.65 -15.33
N VAL A 22 -3.46 -1.55 -15.64
CA VAL A 22 -3.06 -1.87 -17.04
C VAL A 22 -4.17 -2.63 -17.78
N GLY A 23 -4.78 -3.63 -17.15
CA GLY A 23 -5.95 -4.33 -17.70
C GLY A 23 -5.63 -5.20 -18.91
N LYS A 24 -4.68 -6.15 -18.79
CA LYS A 24 -4.38 -7.11 -19.85
C LYS A 24 -5.57 -8.00 -20.19
N ASP A 25 -5.58 -8.61 -21.38
CA ASP A 25 -6.63 -9.53 -21.80
C ASP A 25 -6.75 -10.70 -20.80
N LEU A 26 -7.95 -10.94 -20.30
CA LEU A 26 -8.25 -11.98 -19.30
C LEU A 26 -8.10 -13.41 -19.85
N ASN A 27 -7.99 -13.58 -21.16
CA ASN A 27 -7.64 -14.89 -21.75
C ASN A 27 -6.18 -15.25 -21.49
N GLU A 28 -5.30 -14.26 -21.35
CA GLU A 28 -3.86 -14.40 -21.12
C GLU A 28 -3.46 -14.12 -19.68
N TYR A 29 -4.15 -13.18 -19.01
CA TYR A 29 -3.90 -12.76 -17.64
C TYR A 29 -4.87 -13.48 -16.69
N LYS A 30 -4.33 -14.29 -15.80
CA LYS A 30 -5.12 -15.00 -14.79
C LYS A 30 -4.82 -14.43 -13.43
N SER A 31 -5.86 -14.16 -12.66
CA SER A 31 -5.71 -13.59 -11.31
C SER A 31 -6.69 -14.23 -10.33
N GLU A 32 -6.25 -14.27 -9.10
CA GLU A 32 -7.02 -14.73 -7.95
C GLU A 32 -6.82 -13.76 -6.78
N CYS A 33 -7.89 -13.51 -6.03
CA CYS A 33 -7.84 -12.61 -4.87
C CYS A 33 -8.40 -13.34 -3.64
N HIS A 34 -7.61 -13.36 -2.57
CA HIS A 34 -8.01 -13.91 -1.28
C HIS A 34 -8.04 -12.80 -0.24
N HIS A 35 -9.18 -12.63 0.40
CA HIS A 35 -9.32 -11.74 1.54
C HIS A 35 -9.28 -12.55 2.83
N GLY A 36 -8.38 -12.17 3.73
CA GLY A 36 -8.33 -12.66 5.09
C GLY A 36 -8.67 -11.58 6.10
N THR A 37 -8.53 -11.91 7.38
CA THR A 37 -8.72 -10.94 8.45
C THR A 37 -7.55 -9.95 8.47
N ALA A 38 -7.84 -8.69 8.11
CA ALA A 38 -6.89 -7.58 8.01
C ALA A 38 -5.78 -7.73 6.96
N TYR A 39 -5.90 -8.63 5.99
CA TYR A 39 -4.99 -8.72 4.85
C TYR A 39 -5.73 -9.06 3.56
N THR A 40 -5.10 -8.72 2.44
CA THR A 40 -5.52 -9.14 1.10
C THR A 40 -4.34 -9.72 0.36
N LYS A 41 -4.53 -10.88 -0.26
CA LYS A 41 -3.56 -11.53 -1.13
C LYS A 41 -4.09 -11.53 -2.56
N MET A 42 -3.29 -10.99 -3.49
CA MET A 42 -3.57 -11.01 -4.91
C MET A 42 -2.50 -11.83 -5.61
N MET A 43 -2.93 -12.77 -6.42
CA MET A 43 -2.06 -13.62 -7.23
C MET A 43 -2.37 -13.39 -8.70
N ALA A 44 -1.34 -13.40 -9.54
CA ALA A 44 -1.50 -13.26 -10.98
C ALA A 44 -0.45 -14.04 -11.74
N ASP A 45 -0.89 -14.64 -12.86
CA ASP A 45 -0.05 -15.31 -13.83
C ASP A 45 -0.19 -14.62 -15.18
N TYR A 46 0.93 -14.10 -15.69
CA TYR A 46 1.00 -13.50 -17.01
C TYR A 46 2.39 -13.68 -17.63
N SER A 47 2.44 -14.00 -18.91
CA SER A 47 3.72 -14.10 -19.67
C SER A 47 4.76 -15.05 -19.04
N GLY A 48 4.32 -16.11 -18.34
CA GLY A 48 5.20 -17.05 -17.64
C GLY A 48 5.77 -16.53 -16.31
N ILE A 49 5.28 -15.39 -15.82
CA ILE A 49 5.62 -14.84 -14.52
C ILE A 49 4.42 -14.99 -13.58
N HIS A 50 4.66 -15.57 -12.42
CA HIS A 50 3.73 -15.60 -11.31
C HIS A 50 4.09 -14.48 -10.32
N SER A 51 3.08 -13.72 -9.88
CA SER A 51 3.24 -12.71 -8.84
C SER A 51 2.22 -12.93 -7.73
N GLU A 52 2.67 -12.83 -6.48
CA GLU A 52 1.82 -12.83 -5.28
C GLU A 52 2.10 -11.56 -4.49
N VAL A 53 1.07 -10.75 -4.25
CA VAL A 53 1.15 -9.55 -3.41
C VAL A 53 0.28 -9.74 -2.18
N ARG A 54 0.86 -9.55 -0.99
CA ARG A 54 0.14 -9.52 0.28
C ARG A 54 0.14 -8.08 0.81
N TYR A 55 -1.06 -7.53 0.94
CA TYR A 55 -1.29 -6.19 1.51
C TYR A 55 -1.76 -6.32 2.95
N TYR A 56 -1.08 -5.72 3.89
CA TYR A 56 -1.46 -5.71 5.30
C TYR A 56 -0.83 -4.53 6.05
N VAL A 57 -1.39 -4.21 7.21
CA VAL A 57 -0.80 -3.28 8.18
C VAL A 57 -0.34 -4.11 9.38
N PRO A 58 0.96 -4.12 9.73
CA PRO A 58 1.44 -4.86 10.90
C PRO A 58 0.83 -4.32 12.19
N LEU A 59 0.71 -5.17 13.21
CA LEU A 59 0.12 -4.79 14.49
C LEU A 59 0.82 -3.58 15.11
N ASN A 60 0.03 -2.60 15.55
CA ASN A 60 0.50 -1.37 16.19
C ASN A 60 1.47 -0.54 15.33
N LYS A 61 1.35 -0.62 14.01
CA LYS A 61 2.14 0.16 13.06
C LYS A 61 1.27 1.14 12.27
N THR A 62 1.91 2.20 11.78
CA THR A 62 1.28 3.28 11.01
C THR A 62 1.70 3.26 9.53
N TYR A 63 2.10 2.09 9.04
CA TYR A 63 2.47 1.87 7.64
C TYR A 63 1.88 0.55 7.13
N GLU A 64 1.59 0.53 5.85
CA GLU A 64 1.13 -0.63 5.11
C GLU A 64 2.32 -1.32 4.44
N VAL A 65 2.30 -2.64 4.40
CA VAL A 65 3.28 -3.48 3.72
C VAL A 65 2.64 -4.07 2.47
N TRP A 66 3.32 -3.92 1.33
CA TRP A 66 3.02 -4.61 0.07
C TRP A 66 4.12 -5.64 -0.18
N ASN A 67 3.94 -6.81 0.39
CA ASN A 67 4.90 -7.90 0.24
C ASN A 67 4.67 -8.61 -1.09
N LEU A 68 5.58 -8.42 -2.04
CA LEU A 68 5.54 -8.98 -3.37
C LEU A 68 6.56 -10.11 -3.53
N SER A 69 6.08 -11.30 -3.90
CA SER A 69 6.90 -12.40 -4.39
C SER A 69 6.68 -12.57 -5.89
N VAL A 70 7.77 -12.67 -6.65
CA VAL A 70 7.74 -12.85 -8.11
C VAL A 70 8.51 -14.13 -8.46
N THR A 71 7.85 -15.03 -9.19
CA THR A 71 8.41 -16.31 -9.63
C THR A 71 8.48 -16.36 -11.14
N ASN A 72 9.61 -16.75 -11.68
CA ASN A 72 9.78 -16.99 -13.10
C ASN A 72 9.44 -18.45 -13.44
N ASN A 73 8.23 -18.68 -13.94
CA ASN A 73 7.76 -20.01 -14.39
C ASN A 73 8.11 -20.31 -15.85
N SER A 74 8.86 -19.43 -16.53
CA SER A 74 9.33 -19.66 -17.90
C SER A 74 10.65 -20.46 -17.92
N ASP A 75 11.01 -20.93 -19.08
CA ASP A 75 12.24 -21.69 -19.35
C ASP A 75 13.50 -20.82 -19.57
N LYS A 76 13.35 -19.51 -19.49
CA LYS A 76 14.42 -18.51 -19.74
C LYS A 76 14.62 -17.61 -18.55
N ALA A 77 15.84 -17.13 -18.37
CA ALA A 77 16.12 -16.06 -17.43
C ALA A 77 15.36 -14.78 -17.83
N ARG A 78 14.80 -14.08 -16.85
CA ARG A 78 14.00 -12.88 -17.07
C ARG A 78 14.56 -11.73 -16.24
N SER A 79 14.61 -10.57 -16.84
CA SER A 79 14.94 -9.30 -16.18
C SER A 79 13.66 -8.48 -16.08
N LEU A 80 13.21 -8.21 -14.87
CA LEU A 80 11.95 -7.53 -14.62
C LEU A 80 12.16 -6.23 -13.84
N ASN A 81 11.59 -5.15 -14.35
CA ASN A 81 11.44 -3.93 -13.54
C ASN A 81 10.16 -4.03 -12.72
N ILE A 82 10.30 -3.85 -11.43
CA ILE A 82 9.16 -3.79 -10.50
C ILE A 82 9.04 -2.36 -10.01
N THR A 83 7.91 -1.72 -10.31
CA THR A 83 7.63 -0.34 -9.90
C THR A 83 6.47 -0.30 -8.93
N GLY A 84 6.74 0.07 -7.68
CA GLY A 84 5.71 0.43 -6.71
C GLY A 84 5.34 1.89 -6.85
N TYR A 85 4.05 2.19 -6.88
CA TYR A 85 3.49 3.54 -7.01
C TYR A 85 2.46 3.82 -5.92
N ALA A 86 2.63 4.90 -5.21
CA ALA A 86 1.66 5.45 -4.27
C ALA A 86 1.40 6.93 -4.56
N GLU A 87 0.15 7.33 -4.59
CA GLU A 87 -0.22 8.74 -4.73
C GLU A 87 -0.41 9.35 -3.35
N PHE A 88 0.28 10.44 -3.07
CA PHE A 88 0.20 11.14 -1.82
C PHE A 88 -0.89 12.21 -1.85
N THR A 89 -1.59 12.39 -0.72
CA THR A 89 -2.41 13.58 -0.51
C THR A 89 -1.50 14.77 -0.24
N ASN A 90 -1.94 15.98 -0.57
CA ASN A 90 -1.05 17.15 -0.50
C ASN A 90 -0.96 17.75 0.91
N ASN A 91 -1.93 17.47 1.79
CA ASN A 91 -1.92 17.96 3.16
C ASN A 91 -2.29 16.83 4.15
N SER A 92 -2.07 17.06 5.42
CA SER A 92 -2.57 16.21 6.51
C SER A 92 -4.07 16.38 6.75
N ASN A 93 -4.67 17.44 6.23
CA ASN A 93 -6.08 17.75 6.35
C ASN A 93 -6.78 17.60 5.00
N TYR A 94 -7.62 16.56 4.89
CA TYR A 94 -8.38 16.25 3.69
C TYR A 94 -9.31 17.39 3.24
N GLU A 95 -9.90 18.12 4.17
CA GLU A 95 -10.76 19.27 3.87
C GLU A 95 -9.96 20.38 3.17
N GLN A 96 -8.76 20.67 3.63
CA GLN A 96 -7.88 21.65 3.00
C GLN A 96 -7.47 21.23 1.59
N ASP A 97 -7.21 19.96 1.37
CA ASP A 97 -6.89 19.44 0.04
C ASP A 97 -8.06 19.63 -0.95
N GLN A 98 -9.31 19.58 -0.48
CA GLN A 98 -10.48 19.82 -1.32
C GLN A 98 -10.78 21.30 -1.55
N VAL A 99 -10.71 22.10 -0.50
CA VAL A 99 -11.13 23.52 -0.53
C VAL A 99 -10.05 24.42 -1.13
N ASN A 100 -8.79 24.07 -0.93
CA ASN A 100 -7.65 24.90 -1.37
C ASN A 100 -6.50 24.05 -1.93
N LEU A 101 -6.79 23.35 -3.02
CA LEU A 101 -5.84 22.45 -3.67
C LEU A 101 -4.54 23.16 -4.08
N GLN A 102 -4.63 24.38 -4.62
CA GLN A 102 -3.46 25.13 -5.06
C GLN A 102 -2.50 25.42 -3.90
N TYR A 103 -3.03 25.80 -2.75
CA TYR A 103 -2.21 26.01 -1.56
C TYR A 103 -1.57 24.70 -1.07
N SER A 104 -2.35 23.63 -1.04
CA SER A 104 -1.86 22.31 -0.63
C SER A 104 -0.74 21.80 -1.54
N GLN A 105 -0.82 22.05 -2.84
CA GLN A 105 0.26 21.76 -3.79
C GLN A 105 1.49 22.62 -3.54
N TYR A 106 1.28 23.92 -3.32
CA TYR A 106 2.36 24.89 -3.12
C TYR A 106 3.27 24.56 -1.92
N ILE A 107 2.72 23.99 -0.85
CA ILE A 107 3.47 23.67 0.37
C ILE A 107 4.07 22.26 0.37
N THR A 108 3.94 21.49 -0.70
CA THR A 108 4.45 20.10 -0.76
C THR A 108 5.64 19.98 -1.68
N LYS A 109 6.57 19.11 -1.29
CA LYS A 109 7.62 18.60 -2.16
C LYS A 109 7.92 17.14 -1.86
N THR A 110 8.51 16.46 -2.81
CA THR A 110 9.01 15.09 -2.63
C THR A 110 10.51 15.03 -2.79
N VAL A 111 11.14 14.19 -2.01
CA VAL A 111 12.57 13.94 -2.05
C VAL A 111 12.85 12.45 -1.91
N PHE A 112 13.97 12.00 -2.47
CA PHE A 112 14.47 10.65 -2.26
C PHE A 112 15.55 10.66 -1.18
N VAL A 113 15.38 9.78 -0.20
CA VAL A 113 16.35 9.61 0.88
C VAL A 113 16.57 8.12 1.12
N GLU A 114 17.80 7.67 0.94
CA GLU A 114 18.15 6.25 1.06
C GLU A 114 17.29 5.37 0.12
N ASN A 115 16.43 4.51 0.64
CA ASN A 115 15.58 3.61 -0.15
C ASN A 115 14.10 4.04 -0.18
N ARG A 116 13.81 5.33 -0.05
CA ARG A 116 12.43 5.82 0.03
C ARG A 116 12.22 7.17 -0.65
N VAL A 117 11.06 7.34 -1.25
CA VAL A 117 10.51 8.65 -1.63
C VAL A 117 9.64 9.13 -0.49
N ARG A 118 9.89 10.33 0.00
CA ARG A 118 9.07 10.97 1.03
C ARG A 118 8.45 12.27 0.52
N GLN A 119 7.24 12.55 0.95
CA GLN A 119 6.61 13.85 0.80
C GLN A 119 6.88 14.70 2.03
N MET A 120 7.30 15.92 1.82
CA MET A 120 7.48 16.94 2.85
C MET A 120 6.40 18.01 2.71
N ILE A 121 5.94 18.56 3.82
CA ILE A 121 5.00 19.68 3.86
C ILE A 121 5.73 20.89 4.44
N HIS A 122 5.82 21.96 3.67
CA HIS A 122 6.47 23.21 4.03
C HIS A 122 5.46 24.29 4.46
N ALA A 123 4.58 23.96 5.39
CA ALA A 123 3.57 24.90 5.86
C ALA A 123 4.15 26.14 6.58
N ASN A 124 5.40 26.08 7.02
CA ASN A 124 6.12 27.17 7.70
C ASN A 124 7.44 27.42 6.98
N LEU A 125 7.39 28.23 5.93
CA LEU A 125 8.55 28.64 5.15
C LEU A 125 9.62 29.41 5.95
N ASP A 126 9.32 29.79 7.19
CA ASP A 126 10.16 30.66 8.02
C ASP A 126 11.28 29.92 8.78
N ARG A 127 11.42 28.62 8.58
CA ARG A 127 12.45 27.83 9.25
C ARG A 127 13.62 27.48 8.33
N ILE A 128 14.23 28.50 7.74
CA ILE A 128 15.55 28.39 7.16
C ILE A 128 16.53 28.95 8.19
N GLU A 129 17.24 28.13 8.93
CA GLU A 129 18.35 28.52 9.78
C GLU A 129 19.65 28.31 9.00
N ASP A 130 20.48 29.35 8.94
CA ASP A 130 21.78 29.33 8.26
C ASP A 130 21.75 28.86 6.79
N GLY A 131 20.67 29.19 6.05
CA GLY A 131 20.52 28.81 4.65
C GLY A 131 20.25 27.29 4.43
N LYS A 132 19.99 26.55 5.50
CA LYS A 132 19.61 25.13 5.44
C LYS A 132 18.14 24.98 5.80
N GLU A 133 17.47 24.19 5.00
CA GLU A 133 16.10 23.75 5.30
C GLU A 133 16.11 22.85 6.53
N ILE A 134 15.40 23.25 7.59
CA ILE A 134 15.28 22.44 8.79
C ILE A 134 14.20 21.40 8.56
N ASP A 135 14.61 20.14 8.58
CA ASP A 135 13.68 19.02 8.64
C ASP A 135 12.99 19.05 10.02
N ASN A 136 11.74 19.49 10.04
CA ASN A 136 10.97 19.49 11.27
C ASN A 136 10.67 18.02 11.63
N LYS A 137 11.39 17.49 12.61
CA LYS A 137 11.27 16.10 13.08
C LYS A 137 9.87 15.75 13.57
N ASP A 138 9.09 16.74 13.97
CA ASP A 138 7.73 16.58 14.47
C ASP A 138 6.68 16.53 13.34
N VAL A 139 7.08 16.81 12.10
CA VAL A 139 6.18 16.75 10.95
C VAL A 139 6.08 15.32 10.44
N VAL A 140 4.88 14.81 10.49
CA VAL A 140 4.55 13.51 9.93
C VAL A 140 4.56 13.60 8.41
N ASN A 141 5.45 12.83 7.78
CA ASN A 141 5.63 12.80 6.34
C ASN A 141 5.09 11.49 5.75
N ARG A 142 4.56 11.56 4.55
CA ARG A 142 4.18 10.37 3.79
C ARG A 142 5.40 9.81 3.09
N PHE A 143 5.49 8.50 3.01
CA PHE A 143 6.58 7.84 2.32
C PHE A 143 6.14 6.56 1.61
N ILE A 144 6.89 6.19 0.60
CA ILE A 144 6.99 4.84 0.08
C ILE A 144 8.47 4.44 0.13
N GLY A 145 8.76 3.29 0.70
CA GLY A 145 10.10 2.73 0.80
C GLY A 145 10.17 1.35 0.17
N LEU A 146 11.36 0.93 -0.24
CA LEU A 146 11.62 -0.38 -0.79
C LEU A 146 12.60 -1.16 0.11
N ALA A 147 12.24 -2.40 0.41
CA ALA A 147 13.07 -3.37 1.10
C ALA A 147 13.24 -4.66 0.29
N GLY A 148 14.33 -5.38 0.49
CA GLY A 148 14.63 -6.65 -0.18
C GLY A 148 15.35 -6.53 -1.52
N ALA A 149 15.49 -5.33 -2.07
CA ALA A 149 16.25 -5.05 -3.28
C ALA A 149 16.77 -3.61 -3.32
N PRO A 150 17.82 -3.30 -4.09
CA PRO A 150 18.26 -1.93 -4.29
C PRO A 150 17.27 -1.15 -5.14
N VAL A 151 17.18 0.16 -4.91
CA VAL A 151 16.43 1.07 -5.77
C VAL A 151 17.24 1.35 -7.03
N ASP A 152 16.65 1.12 -8.21
CA ASP A 152 17.23 1.49 -9.50
C ASP A 152 16.93 2.95 -9.87
N SER A 153 15.66 3.32 -9.73
CA SER A 153 15.19 4.66 -10.08
C SER A 153 13.92 5.02 -9.31
N TRP A 154 13.61 6.31 -9.26
CA TRP A 154 12.47 6.83 -8.53
C TRP A 154 11.84 8.05 -9.21
N CYS A 155 10.61 8.38 -8.82
CA CYS A 155 9.93 9.60 -9.23
C CYS A 155 9.01 10.09 -8.12
N GLY A 156 9.04 11.38 -7.88
CA GLY A 156 8.19 12.04 -6.87
C GLY A 156 7.07 12.88 -7.49
N ASP A 157 7.07 13.07 -8.79
CA ASP A 157 6.11 13.88 -9.53
C ASP A 157 5.11 13.00 -10.27
N ARG A 158 3.82 13.21 -10.01
CA ARG A 158 2.75 12.44 -10.63
C ARG A 158 2.63 12.72 -12.13
N GLY A 159 2.80 13.98 -12.55
CA GLY A 159 2.70 14.38 -13.95
C GLY A 159 3.83 13.77 -14.79
N GLU A 160 5.05 13.79 -14.27
CA GLU A 160 6.22 13.17 -14.91
C GLU A 160 6.14 11.64 -14.93
N PHE A 161 5.61 11.02 -13.87
CA PHE A 161 5.40 9.57 -13.83
C PHE A 161 4.37 9.12 -14.88
N LEU A 162 3.24 9.82 -14.96
CA LEU A 162 2.18 9.48 -15.92
C LEU A 162 2.56 9.88 -17.35
N GLY A 163 3.04 11.09 -17.54
CA GLY A 163 3.25 11.70 -18.85
C GLY A 163 1.99 12.39 -19.38
N GLU A 164 2.17 13.36 -20.28
CA GLU A 164 1.06 14.06 -20.93
C GLU A 164 0.20 13.09 -21.75
N TYR A 165 -1.12 13.20 -21.61
CA TYR A 165 -2.12 12.37 -22.29
C TYR A 165 -2.07 10.86 -21.94
N HIS A 166 -1.25 10.46 -20.96
CA HIS A 166 -1.18 9.10 -20.45
C HIS A 166 -2.04 8.92 -19.20
N ARG A 167 -2.26 7.65 -18.82
CA ARG A 167 -3.09 7.25 -17.68
C ARG A 167 -2.33 6.23 -16.82
N TYR A 168 -2.90 5.84 -15.69
CA TYR A 168 -2.34 4.77 -14.86
C TYR A 168 -2.19 3.42 -15.58
N GLY A 169 -2.98 3.17 -16.64
CA GLY A 169 -2.85 1.97 -17.46
C GLY A 169 -1.65 1.97 -18.40
N ASN A 170 -1.09 3.14 -18.70
CA ASN A 170 0.04 3.30 -19.61
C ASN A 170 0.97 4.45 -19.20
N PRO A 171 1.50 4.46 -17.96
CA PRO A 171 2.36 5.55 -17.50
C PRO A 171 3.73 5.50 -18.18
N VAL A 172 4.20 6.66 -18.63
CA VAL A 172 5.51 6.80 -19.29
C VAL A 172 6.65 6.29 -18.41
N GLY A 173 6.58 6.49 -17.10
CA GLY A 173 7.59 6.00 -16.16
C GLY A 173 7.73 4.47 -16.17
N VAL A 174 6.66 3.72 -16.47
CA VAL A 174 6.74 2.25 -16.64
C VAL A 174 7.13 1.87 -18.06
N GLU A 175 6.55 2.52 -19.06
CA GLU A 175 6.86 2.23 -20.47
C GLU A 175 8.34 2.44 -20.82
N SER A 176 8.96 3.51 -20.30
CA SER A 176 10.37 3.80 -20.50
C SER A 176 11.32 2.77 -19.86
N GLY A 177 10.84 2.07 -18.84
CA GLY A 177 11.62 1.12 -18.05
C GLY A 177 12.58 1.76 -17.05
N LYS A 178 12.57 3.09 -16.92
CA LYS A 178 13.39 3.82 -15.94
C LYS A 178 12.68 5.11 -15.54
N LEU A 179 12.65 5.40 -14.26
CA LEU A 179 12.14 6.66 -13.73
C LEU A 179 13.24 7.75 -13.82
N ASN A 180 12.80 9.00 -13.80
CA ASN A 180 13.66 10.17 -14.07
C ASN A 180 14.52 10.62 -12.88
N ASN A 181 14.39 10.02 -11.71
CA ASN A 181 15.06 10.41 -10.46
C ASN A 181 14.81 11.87 -10.06
N HIS A 182 13.57 12.32 -10.25
CA HIS A 182 13.17 13.69 -9.99
C HIS A 182 12.07 13.75 -8.93
N GLY A 183 12.20 14.73 -8.04
CA GLY A 183 11.20 15.04 -7.02
C GLY A 183 10.17 16.05 -7.52
N ASN A 184 9.05 16.10 -6.82
CA ASN A 184 8.02 17.11 -7.03
C ASN A 184 8.30 18.36 -6.21
N TYR A 185 7.91 19.51 -6.77
CA TYR A 185 7.84 20.79 -6.05
C TYR A 185 6.67 21.60 -6.59
N ASN A 186 5.68 21.88 -5.73
CA ASN A 186 4.48 22.66 -6.06
C ASN A 186 3.50 21.99 -7.06
N GLU A 187 3.56 20.69 -7.23
CA GLU A 187 2.69 19.91 -8.11
C GLU A 187 2.08 18.71 -7.36
N ASN A 188 1.33 17.86 -8.06
CA ASN A 188 0.77 16.66 -7.47
C ASN A 188 1.87 15.64 -7.15
N SER A 189 2.00 15.33 -5.88
CA SER A 189 3.02 14.43 -5.37
C SER A 189 2.65 12.96 -5.56
N CYS A 190 3.64 12.15 -5.89
CA CYS A 190 3.56 10.69 -5.79
C CYS A 190 4.86 10.12 -5.20
N GLY A 191 4.83 8.85 -4.89
CA GLY A 191 6.01 8.07 -4.65
C GLY A 191 6.05 6.91 -5.63
N ALA A 192 7.00 6.90 -6.54
CA ALA A 192 7.26 5.79 -7.44
C ALA A 192 8.70 5.32 -7.25
N ILE A 193 8.89 4.02 -7.05
CA ILE A 193 10.21 3.40 -6.88
C ILE A 193 10.28 2.17 -7.77
N THR A 194 11.33 2.08 -8.57
CA THR A 194 11.63 0.93 -9.43
C THR A 194 12.86 0.19 -8.92
N THR A 195 12.77 -1.14 -8.94
CA THR A 195 13.91 -2.06 -8.78
C THR A 195 13.96 -3.02 -9.95
N VAL A 196 15.13 -3.59 -10.20
CA VAL A 196 15.33 -4.62 -11.23
C VAL A 196 15.51 -5.97 -10.54
N LEU A 197 14.71 -6.96 -10.93
CA LEU A 197 14.84 -8.34 -10.48
C LEU A 197 15.30 -9.22 -11.64
N GLU A 198 16.49 -9.82 -11.49
CA GLU A 198 16.97 -10.87 -12.39
C GLU A 198 16.52 -12.22 -11.84
N LEU A 199 15.77 -13.00 -12.62
CA LEU A 199 15.18 -14.27 -12.21
C LEU A 199 15.59 -15.38 -13.17
N ALA A 200 16.30 -16.38 -12.66
CA ALA A 200 16.52 -17.63 -13.36
C ALA A 200 15.20 -18.42 -13.51
N PRO A 201 15.12 -19.39 -14.42
CA PRO A 201 13.95 -20.29 -14.50
C PRO A 201 13.67 -20.97 -13.16
N GLY A 202 12.42 -20.90 -12.69
CA GLY A 202 11.96 -21.44 -11.41
C GLY A 202 12.35 -20.60 -10.18
N GLU A 203 13.11 -19.50 -10.34
CA GLU A 203 13.53 -18.67 -9.22
C GLU A 203 12.39 -17.76 -8.74
N THR A 204 12.30 -17.61 -7.41
CA THR A 204 11.40 -16.67 -6.73
C THR A 204 12.21 -15.62 -5.97
N LYS A 205 11.86 -14.35 -6.11
CA LYS A 205 12.39 -13.25 -5.29
C LYS A 205 11.26 -12.52 -4.59
N THR A 206 11.54 -12.10 -3.36
CA THR A 206 10.57 -11.37 -2.51
C THR A 206 11.12 -9.99 -2.16
N ILE A 207 10.30 -8.99 -2.37
CA ILE A 207 10.54 -7.59 -1.97
C ILE A 207 9.33 -7.05 -1.22
N ALA A 208 9.48 -5.93 -0.55
CA ALA A 208 8.36 -5.24 0.08
C ALA A 208 8.42 -3.74 -0.20
N PHE A 209 7.27 -3.17 -0.58
CA PHE A 209 7.05 -1.73 -0.51
C PHE A 209 6.37 -1.40 0.82
N LEU A 210 6.89 -0.39 1.50
CA LEU A 210 6.40 0.10 2.78
C LEU A 210 5.82 1.49 2.58
N VAL A 211 4.52 1.64 2.81
CA VAL A 211 3.81 2.90 2.56
C VAL A 211 3.19 3.39 3.84
N GLY A 212 3.48 4.61 4.23
CA GLY A 212 2.98 5.10 5.50
C GLY A 212 3.11 6.60 5.69
N MET A 213 2.78 7.01 6.91
CA MET A 213 2.82 8.40 7.34
C MET A 213 3.46 8.46 8.73
N ILE A 214 4.74 8.86 8.78
CA ILE A 214 5.54 8.90 9.99
C ILE A 214 6.72 9.85 9.81
N ASP A 215 7.42 10.21 10.89
CA ASP A 215 8.64 11.01 10.79
C ASP A 215 9.74 10.31 9.96
N ASN A 216 10.61 11.12 9.37
CA ASN A 216 11.60 10.61 8.42
C ASN A 216 12.62 9.65 9.04
N GLU A 217 13.06 9.91 10.27
CA GLU A 217 14.05 9.07 10.95
C GLU A 217 13.48 7.67 11.24
N THR A 218 12.24 7.63 11.75
CA THR A 218 11.53 6.39 12.03
C THR A 218 11.23 5.62 10.73
N ALA A 219 10.82 6.31 9.65
CA ALA A 219 10.62 5.68 8.35
C ALA A 219 11.89 4.99 7.84
N GLY A 220 13.06 5.64 7.98
CA GLY A 220 14.35 5.04 7.63
C GLY A 220 14.66 3.79 8.42
N LYS A 221 14.48 3.83 9.75
CA LYS A 221 14.68 2.67 10.62
C LYS A 221 13.75 1.50 10.27
N ILE A 222 12.48 1.82 9.94
CA ILE A 222 11.50 0.81 9.50
C ILE A 222 11.97 0.12 8.23
N VAL A 223 12.28 0.87 7.16
CA VAL A 223 12.74 0.28 5.90
C VAL A 223 13.99 -0.57 6.11
N ALA A 224 14.96 -0.08 6.89
CA ALA A 224 16.20 -0.78 7.19
C ALA A 224 16.00 -2.05 8.04
N SER A 225 14.89 -2.17 8.79
CA SER A 225 14.63 -3.34 9.63
C SER A 225 14.21 -4.59 8.84
N TYR A 226 13.80 -4.45 7.57
CA TYR A 226 13.41 -5.56 6.71
C TYR A 226 14.62 -6.24 6.05
N THR A 227 15.62 -6.63 6.84
CA THR A 227 16.88 -7.23 6.36
C THR A 227 16.68 -8.58 5.68
N ASP A 228 15.87 -9.46 6.26
CA ASP A 228 15.31 -10.63 5.59
C ASP A 228 13.83 -10.35 5.33
N THR A 229 13.56 -9.68 4.20
CA THR A 229 12.24 -9.17 3.87
C THR A 229 11.17 -10.25 3.91
N LYS A 230 11.47 -11.45 3.40
CA LYS A 230 10.50 -12.55 3.39
C LYS A 230 10.18 -13.00 4.82
N ALA A 231 11.19 -13.27 5.62
CA ALA A 231 10.99 -13.76 6.99
C ALA A 231 10.29 -12.72 7.88
N VAL A 232 10.64 -11.43 7.75
CA VAL A 232 9.97 -10.35 8.48
C VAL A 232 8.50 -10.25 8.11
N CYS A 233 8.19 -10.23 6.80
CA CYS A 233 6.81 -10.13 6.32
C CYS A 233 5.98 -11.36 6.70
N ASP A 234 6.53 -12.57 6.60
CA ASP A 234 5.81 -13.78 6.98
C ASP A 234 5.48 -13.76 8.49
N LYS A 235 6.42 -13.37 9.34
CA LYS A 235 6.21 -13.26 10.79
C LYS A 235 5.15 -12.21 11.14
N GLU A 236 5.23 -11.02 10.56
CA GLU A 236 4.25 -9.95 10.82
C GLU A 236 2.84 -10.37 10.42
N LEU A 237 2.71 -11.05 9.28
CA LEU A 237 1.42 -11.55 8.81
C LEU A 237 0.88 -12.66 9.72
N GLU A 238 1.72 -13.59 10.17
CA GLU A 238 1.34 -14.63 11.14
C GLU A 238 0.86 -14.03 12.47
N GLU A 239 1.57 -13.05 13.01
CA GLU A 239 1.18 -12.33 14.22
C GLU A 239 -0.17 -11.61 14.04
N LEU A 240 -0.39 -10.98 12.91
CA LEU A 240 -1.65 -10.31 12.57
C LEU A 240 -2.83 -11.30 12.48
N ILE A 241 -2.64 -12.41 11.81
CA ILE A 241 -3.64 -13.48 11.69
C ILE A 241 -3.96 -14.07 13.06
N ALA A 242 -2.93 -14.38 13.85
CA ALA A 242 -3.11 -14.93 15.18
C ALA A 242 -3.87 -13.96 16.11
N TYR A 243 -3.57 -12.67 16.03
CA TYR A 243 -4.31 -11.65 16.77
C TYR A 243 -5.80 -11.68 16.44
N TRP A 244 -6.16 -11.59 15.15
CA TRP A 244 -7.57 -11.58 14.74
C TRP A 244 -8.29 -12.88 15.04
N HIS A 245 -7.64 -14.03 14.85
CA HIS A 245 -8.24 -15.32 15.22
C HIS A 245 -8.46 -15.41 16.74
N GLY A 246 -7.54 -14.86 17.53
CA GLY A 246 -7.73 -14.74 18.98
C GLY A 246 -8.97 -13.90 19.33
N GLN A 247 -9.12 -12.73 18.72
CA GLN A 247 -10.30 -11.87 18.95
C GLN A 247 -11.62 -12.55 18.52
N LEU A 248 -11.60 -13.25 17.39
CA LEU A 248 -12.80 -13.91 16.84
C LEU A 248 -13.14 -15.26 17.53
N SER A 249 -12.25 -15.79 18.37
CA SER A 249 -12.43 -17.09 19.00
C SER A 249 -13.44 -17.12 20.15
N HIS A 250 -13.88 -15.98 20.65
CA HIS A 250 -14.79 -15.87 21.79
C HIS A 250 -16.21 -16.42 21.53
N PHE A 251 -16.63 -16.41 20.28
CA PHE A 251 -17.90 -16.98 19.86
C PHE A 251 -17.70 -17.87 18.65
N GLN A 252 -17.96 -19.16 18.80
CA GLN A 252 -17.77 -20.16 17.77
C GLN A 252 -18.94 -21.12 17.72
N ILE A 253 -19.40 -21.43 16.52
CA ILE A 253 -20.38 -22.48 16.24
C ILE A 253 -19.76 -23.60 15.41
N ASN A 254 -20.32 -24.79 15.52
CA ASN A 254 -19.95 -25.91 14.67
C ASN A 254 -21.21 -26.59 14.17
N THR A 255 -21.52 -26.43 12.90
CA THR A 255 -22.67 -26.98 12.21
C THR A 255 -22.21 -27.84 11.02
N PRO A 256 -23.10 -28.62 10.39
CA PRO A 256 -22.75 -29.37 9.18
C PRO A 256 -22.42 -28.52 7.95
N SER A 257 -22.62 -27.20 7.95
CA SER A 257 -22.26 -26.29 6.86
C SER A 257 -21.01 -25.50 7.19
N ASP A 258 -19.94 -25.74 6.45
CA ASP A 258 -18.66 -25.01 6.59
C ASP A 258 -18.80 -23.54 6.21
N GLU A 259 -19.62 -23.22 5.21
CA GLU A 259 -19.89 -21.84 4.78
C GLU A 259 -20.59 -21.05 5.89
N PHE A 260 -21.58 -21.66 6.55
CA PHE A 260 -22.28 -21.03 7.68
C PHE A 260 -21.36 -20.86 8.88
N ASN A 261 -20.54 -21.86 9.19
CA ASN A 261 -19.51 -21.76 10.24
C ASN A 261 -18.53 -20.62 9.94
N THR A 262 -18.02 -20.53 8.72
CA THR A 262 -17.11 -19.46 8.30
C THR A 262 -17.76 -18.09 8.41
N MET A 263 -19.01 -17.95 7.97
CA MET A 263 -19.75 -16.69 8.05
C MET A 263 -19.92 -16.23 9.49
N ILE A 264 -20.33 -17.11 10.38
CA ILE A 264 -20.60 -16.75 11.79
C ILE A 264 -19.30 -16.61 12.58
N ASN A 265 -18.39 -17.58 12.45
CA ASN A 265 -17.17 -17.63 13.29
C ASN A 265 -16.14 -16.55 12.93
N THR A 266 -16.18 -16.02 11.71
CA THR A 266 -15.19 -15.07 11.23
C THR A 266 -15.83 -13.78 10.74
N TRP A 267 -16.58 -13.87 9.64
CA TRP A 267 -16.94 -12.66 8.89
C TRP A 267 -17.98 -11.80 9.57
N ASN A 268 -18.94 -12.38 10.29
CA ASN A 268 -19.99 -11.61 10.94
C ASN A 268 -19.41 -10.69 12.03
N ALA A 269 -18.64 -11.25 12.96
CA ALA A 269 -18.00 -10.47 14.02
C ALA A 269 -16.96 -9.49 13.47
N TYR A 270 -16.12 -9.92 12.50
CA TYR A 270 -15.13 -9.08 11.86
C TYR A 270 -15.74 -7.87 11.14
N ASN A 271 -16.80 -8.10 10.34
CA ASN A 271 -17.48 -7.03 9.62
C ASN A 271 -18.17 -6.06 10.57
N CYS A 272 -18.80 -6.54 11.63
CA CYS A 272 -19.41 -5.67 12.64
C CYS A 272 -18.37 -4.79 13.33
N PHE A 273 -17.21 -5.35 13.67
CA PHE A 273 -16.10 -4.59 14.24
C PHE A 273 -15.59 -3.52 13.27
N MET A 274 -15.38 -3.87 12.00
CA MET A 274 -14.93 -2.91 10.98
C MET A 274 -15.97 -1.81 10.74
N THR A 275 -17.24 -2.16 10.62
CA THR A 275 -18.30 -1.16 10.42
C THR A 275 -18.45 -0.24 11.62
N PHE A 276 -18.26 -0.75 12.83
CA PHE A 276 -18.24 0.06 14.04
C PHE A 276 -17.08 1.07 14.02
N ILE A 277 -15.84 0.62 13.80
CA ILE A 277 -14.64 1.49 13.77
C ILE A 277 -14.78 2.59 12.72
N TRP A 278 -15.23 2.24 11.53
CA TRP A 278 -15.37 3.18 10.42
C TRP A 278 -16.72 3.90 10.36
N SER A 279 -17.57 3.77 11.39
CA SER A 279 -18.92 4.36 11.44
C SER A 279 -19.76 4.06 10.20
N ARG A 280 -19.57 2.89 9.58
CA ARG A 280 -20.17 2.49 8.29
C ARG A 280 -19.85 3.44 7.14
N ALA A 281 -18.80 4.26 7.28
CA ALA A 281 -18.39 5.18 6.23
C ALA A 281 -17.70 4.39 5.09
N ALA A 282 -18.30 4.42 3.90
CA ALA A 282 -17.71 3.84 2.71
C ALA A 282 -16.52 4.68 2.21
N SER A 283 -16.56 5.99 2.42
CA SER A 283 -15.46 6.93 2.13
C SER A 283 -15.72 8.26 2.84
N PHE A 284 -14.69 9.06 3.00
CA PHE A 284 -14.83 10.44 3.50
C PHE A 284 -15.73 11.30 2.60
N THR A 285 -15.73 11.05 1.32
CA THR A 285 -16.57 11.78 0.35
C THR A 285 -18.04 11.42 0.51
N TYR A 286 -18.36 10.16 0.77
CA TYR A 286 -19.73 9.68 0.91
C TYR A 286 -20.44 10.29 2.11
N CYS A 287 -19.80 10.37 3.26
CA CYS A 287 -20.39 10.96 4.46
C CYS A 287 -20.29 12.49 4.51
N GLY A 288 -19.76 13.14 3.46
CA GLY A 288 -19.64 14.60 3.37
C GLY A 288 -18.81 15.21 4.50
N LEU A 289 -17.75 14.52 4.92
CA LEU A 289 -16.88 14.89 6.05
C LEU A 289 -17.62 14.94 7.42
N ARG A 290 -18.80 14.39 7.50
CA ARG A 290 -19.54 14.31 8.77
C ARG A 290 -19.03 13.14 9.58
N ASN A 291 -18.72 13.41 10.83
CA ASN A 291 -18.37 12.40 11.83
C ASN A 291 -19.56 12.14 12.73
N GLY A 292 -19.77 10.89 13.08
CA GLY A 292 -20.79 10.51 14.03
C GLY A 292 -21.34 9.10 13.80
N TYR A 293 -21.84 8.52 14.87
CA TYR A 293 -22.43 7.19 14.84
C TYR A 293 -23.95 7.28 14.73
N GLY A 294 -24.53 6.54 13.80
CA GLY A 294 -25.97 6.28 13.80
C GLY A 294 -26.33 5.41 15.00
N TYR A 295 -27.21 5.89 15.90
CA TYR A 295 -27.50 5.19 17.16
C TYR A 295 -27.90 3.71 16.94
N ARG A 296 -28.92 3.48 16.11
CA ARG A 296 -29.41 2.12 15.84
C ARG A 296 -28.32 1.22 15.26
N ASP A 297 -27.62 1.71 14.25
CA ASP A 297 -26.63 0.94 13.52
C ASP A 297 -25.43 0.60 14.42
N THR A 298 -25.01 1.55 15.24
CA THR A 298 -23.94 1.35 16.22
C THR A 298 -24.33 0.31 17.27
N VAL A 299 -25.54 0.36 17.78
CA VAL A 299 -26.03 -0.62 18.79
C VAL A 299 -26.09 -2.03 18.19
N GLN A 300 -26.48 -2.17 16.92
CA GLN A 300 -26.49 -3.46 16.24
C GLN A 300 -25.09 -4.03 16.08
N ASP A 301 -24.12 -3.22 15.67
CA ASP A 301 -22.72 -3.66 15.53
C ASP A 301 -22.12 -4.02 16.89
N LEU A 302 -22.35 -3.19 17.92
CA LEU A 302 -21.86 -3.43 19.28
C LEU A 302 -22.44 -4.70 19.91
N SER A 303 -23.65 -5.11 19.57
CA SER A 303 -24.25 -6.32 20.15
C SER A 303 -23.41 -7.56 19.82
N LEU A 304 -22.85 -7.64 18.63
CA LEU A 304 -21.97 -8.73 18.22
C LEU A 304 -20.55 -8.59 18.78
N ILE A 305 -20.04 -7.36 18.88
CA ILE A 305 -18.74 -7.07 19.49
C ILE A 305 -18.76 -7.42 20.98
N HIS A 306 -19.83 -7.11 21.72
CA HIS A 306 -19.99 -7.47 23.13
C HIS A 306 -20.04 -8.98 23.37
N ILE A 307 -20.55 -9.76 22.43
CA ILE A 307 -20.48 -11.22 22.51
C ILE A 307 -19.06 -11.72 22.34
N SER A 308 -18.30 -11.11 21.45
CA SER A 308 -16.90 -11.49 21.16
C SER A 308 -15.88 -10.87 22.13
N GLU A 309 -16.16 -9.68 22.67
CA GLU A 309 -15.33 -9.01 23.66
C GLU A 309 -16.18 -8.58 24.86
N PRO A 310 -16.49 -9.48 25.79
CA PRO A 310 -17.19 -9.07 27.03
C PRO A 310 -16.31 -8.03 27.73
N THR A 311 -16.86 -6.83 27.93
CA THR A 311 -16.20 -5.74 28.63
C THR A 311 -15.62 -6.24 29.93
N ARG A 312 -14.33 -6.09 30.11
CA ARG A 312 -13.72 -6.27 31.42
C ARG A 312 -14.33 -5.22 32.36
N PRO A 313 -14.79 -5.61 33.55
CA PRO A 313 -15.32 -4.68 34.55
C PRO A 313 -14.24 -3.68 34.97
#